data_c7b27097fe494c8db375526c83502ac2
#
_entry.id   c7b27097fe494c8db375526c83502ac2
#
_cell.length_a   1.000
_cell.length_b   1.000
_cell.length_c   1.000
_cell.angle_alpha   90.00
_cell.angle_beta   90.00
_cell.angle_gamma   90.00
#
_symmetry.space_group_name_H-M   'P 1'
#
loop_
_entity.id
_entity.type
_entity.pdbx_description
1 polymer ?
#
loop_
_entity_poly.entity_id
_entity_poly.type
_entity_poly.pdbx_seq_one_letter_code
_entity_poly.pdbx_strand_id
1 'polypeptide(L)'
;MQKDSVKKDPATALQVKKLLEAIKKAAPGNAVELRIPLYGAIQCVAGVNHRRGTPANQVEISAQVLIQLAQDPTLWSSLAQSGQIQASGQLSDLSQIFSLTFK
;
A
#
# COMPACT_ATOMS: atom_id res chain seq x y z
N MET A 1 -22.80 -17.69 5.80
CA MET A 1 -22.11 -17.56 5.76
C MET A 1 -21.30 -17.16 6.32
N GLN A 2 -20.93 -16.92 6.33
CA GLN A 2 -20.18 -16.57 6.67
C GLN A 2 -19.42 -15.91 6.67
N LYS A 3 -19.25 -15.32 6.94
CA LYS A 3 -18.53 -14.70 6.80
C LYS A 3 -17.60 -14.64 7.35
N ASP A 4 -17.46 -14.49 7.85
CA ASP A 4 -16.49 -14.55 8.42
C ASP A 4 -15.40 -14.80 7.99
N SER A 5 -15.37 -14.78 7.59
CA SER A 5 -14.32 -15.24 6.78
C SER A 5 -13.23 -14.30 6.46
N VAL A 6 -13.20 -13.20 7.05
CA VAL A 6 -12.11 -12.25 6.86
C VAL A 6 -11.03 -12.60 7.84
N LYS A 7 -10.29 -13.62 7.51
CA LYS A 7 -9.20 -14.07 8.35
C LYS A 7 -7.88 -13.82 7.67
N LYS A 8 -6.88 -13.54 8.48
CA LYS A 8 -5.54 -13.38 8.00
C LYS A 8 -5.00 -14.72 7.53
N ASP A 9 -4.63 -14.80 6.28
CA ASP A 9 -4.09 -16.01 5.68
C ASP A 9 -2.56 -15.99 5.82
N PRO A 10 -1.95 -17.03 6.42
CA PRO A 10 -0.50 -17.00 6.65
C PRO A 10 0.33 -16.87 5.39
N ALA A 11 -0.05 -17.51 4.30
CA ALA A 11 0.70 -17.39 3.05
C ALA A 11 0.59 -15.98 2.49
N THR A 12 -0.62 -15.40 2.52
CA THR A 12 -0.83 -14.04 2.08
C THR A 12 -0.08 -13.07 2.99
N ALA A 13 -0.07 -13.30 4.30
CA ALA A 13 0.63 -12.44 5.23
C ALA A 13 2.12 -12.37 4.91
N LEU A 14 2.73 -13.50 4.59
CA LEU A 14 4.15 -13.53 4.24
C LEU A 14 4.39 -12.78 2.94
N GLN A 15 3.53 -12.96 1.95
CA GLN A 15 3.65 -12.28 0.68
C GLN A 15 3.49 -10.78 0.85
N VAL A 16 2.49 -10.33 1.61
CA VAL A 16 2.29 -8.92 1.89
C VAL A 16 3.51 -8.33 2.58
N LYS A 17 4.05 -9.02 3.58
CA LYS A 17 5.22 -8.53 4.29
C LYS A 17 6.38 -8.29 3.34
N LYS A 18 6.65 -9.23 2.45
CA LYS A 18 7.73 -9.10 1.49
C LYS A 18 7.52 -7.93 0.54
N LEU A 19 6.28 -7.75 0.09
CA LEU A 19 5.95 -6.66 -0.82
C LEU A 19 6.08 -5.31 -0.12
N LEU A 20 5.61 -5.20 1.11
CA LEU A 20 5.74 -3.97 1.88
C LEU A 20 7.20 -3.62 2.15
N GLU A 21 8.01 -4.63 2.44
CA GLU A 21 9.43 -4.41 2.66
C GLU A 21 10.11 -3.89 1.40
N ALA A 22 9.72 -4.42 0.23
CA ALA A 22 10.26 -3.97 -1.04
C ALA A 22 9.89 -2.51 -1.31
N ILE A 23 8.65 -2.14 -1.02
CA ILE A 23 8.20 -0.76 -1.22
C ILE A 23 8.95 0.19 -0.29
N LYS A 24 9.08 -0.18 0.98
CA LYS A 24 9.77 0.66 1.94
C LYS A 24 11.24 0.84 1.57
N LYS A 25 11.86 -0.22 1.07
CA LYS A 25 13.25 -0.14 0.65
C LYS A 25 13.41 0.75 -0.58
N ALA A 26 12.46 0.69 -1.51
CA ALA A 26 12.52 1.51 -2.73
C ALA A 26 12.20 2.98 -2.44
N ALA A 27 11.35 3.24 -1.46
CA ALA A 27 10.91 4.60 -1.16
C ALA A 27 10.86 4.83 0.34
N PRO A 28 12.02 4.93 0.99
CA PRO A 28 12.05 5.13 2.43
C PRO A 28 11.54 6.53 2.81
N GLY A 29 10.97 6.64 3.98
CA GLY A 29 10.47 7.89 4.49
C GLY A 29 9.23 7.70 5.32
N ASN A 30 8.64 8.79 5.76
CA ASN A 30 7.49 8.76 6.65
C ASN A 30 6.36 9.67 6.18
N ALA A 31 6.35 10.04 4.89
CA ALA A 31 5.36 10.99 4.39
C ALA A 31 4.03 10.35 4.05
N VAL A 32 4.00 9.04 3.79
CA VAL A 32 2.79 8.32 3.39
C VAL A 32 2.65 7.08 4.23
N GLU A 33 1.44 6.83 4.75
CA GLU A 33 1.12 5.55 5.36
C GLU A 33 0.42 4.67 4.34
N LEU A 34 0.97 3.51 4.07
CA LEU A 34 0.36 2.50 3.21
C LEU A 34 -0.16 1.39 4.11
N ARG A 35 -1.48 1.20 4.10
CA ARG A 35 -2.16 0.27 5.00
C ARG A 35 -2.79 -0.87 4.21
N ILE A 36 -2.52 -2.08 4.65
CA ILE A 36 -3.14 -3.28 4.10
C ILE A 36 -3.96 -3.90 5.24
N PRO A 37 -5.29 -3.70 5.27
CA PRO A 37 -6.09 -4.16 6.39
C PRO A 37 -5.86 -5.62 6.70
N LEU A 38 -5.81 -5.95 7.97
CA LEU A 38 -5.52 -7.26 8.53
C LEU A 38 -4.04 -7.65 8.49
N TYR A 39 -3.26 -7.08 7.57
CA TYR A 39 -1.89 -7.57 7.35
C TYR A 39 -0.82 -6.61 7.82
N GLY A 40 -1.10 -5.32 7.85
CA GLY A 40 -0.14 -4.39 8.38
C GLY A 40 -0.13 -3.05 7.66
N ALA A 41 0.83 -2.23 8.04
CA ALA A 41 1.00 -0.91 7.44
C ALA A 41 2.48 -0.54 7.52
N ILE A 42 2.90 0.29 6.56
CA ILE A 42 4.24 0.87 6.59
C ILE A 42 4.14 2.36 6.36
N GLN A 43 5.18 3.07 6.75
CA GLN A 43 5.38 4.44 6.31
C GLN A 43 6.45 4.44 5.24
N CYS A 44 6.23 5.22 4.20
CA CYS A 44 7.16 5.27 3.08
C CYS A 44 7.14 6.67 2.48
N VAL A 45 8.00 6.89 1.49
CA VAL A 45 8.13 8.13 0.73
C VAL A 45 8.70 9.25 1.58
N ALA A 46 9.75 9.87 1.07
CA ALA A 46 10.34 11.04 1.70
C ALA A 46 9.44 12.25 1.47
N GLY A 47 9.39 13.12 2.45
CA GLY A 47 8.60 14.34 2.33
C GLY A 47 8.73 15.16 3.58
N VAL A 48 7.84 16.15 3.71
CA VAL A 48 7.84 17.03 4.86
C VAL A 48 7.50 16.22 6.11
N ASN A 49 8.30 16.37 7.15
CA ASN A 49 8.08 15.69 8.40
C ASN A 49 6.92 16.30 9.16
N HIS A 50 6.05 15.43 9.66
CA HIS A 50 5.02 15.85 10.58
C HIS A 50 5.50 15.58 11.99
N ARG A 51 5.27 16.54 12.85
CA ARG A 51 5.79 16.46 14.20
C ARG A 51 5.07 15.47 15.05
N ARG A 52 3.84 15.15 14.68
CA ARG A 52 3.05 14.26 15.50
C ARG A 52 1.94 13.68 14.68
N GLY A 53 1.49 12.56 15.13
CA GLY A 53 0.30 11.92 14.63
C GLY A 53 0.49 11.23 13.33
N THR A 54 -0.62 11.08 12.67
CA THR A 54 -0.73 10.32 11.44
C THR A 54 -0.12 11.10 10.28
N PRO A 55 0.56 10.46 9.36
CA PRO A 55 1.01 11.12 8.14
C PRO A 55 -0.16 11.78 7.41
N ALA A 56 0.12 12.91 6.75
CA ALA A 56 -0.90 13.65 6.01
C ALA A 56 -1.38 12.90 4.79
N ASN A 57 -0.65 11.88 4.34
CA ASN A 57 -0.97 11.12 3.14
C ASN A 57 -1.19 9.67 3.52
N GLN A 58 -2.28 9.10 3.04
CA GLN A 58 -2.65 7.74 3.38
C GLN A 58 -3.13 7.01 2.15
N VAL A 59 -2.74 5.74 2.05
CA VAL A 59 -3.21 4.83 1.01
C VAL A 59 -3.66 3.54 1.68
N GLU A 60 -4.86 3.09 1.36
CA GLU A 60 -5.35 1.83 1.87
C GLU A 60 -5.77 0.95 0.70
N ILE A 61 -5.22 -0.25 0.63
CA ILE A 61 -5.55 -1.24 -0.40
C ILE A 61 -5.63 -2.61 0.25
N SER A 62 -6.42 -3.49 -0.37
CA SER A 62 -6.48 -4.87 0.10
C SER A 62 -5.21 -5.63 -0.25
N ALA A 63 -5.04 -6.78 0.40
CA ALA A 63 -3.92 -7.66 0.06
C ALA A 63 -3.95 -8.10 -1.40
N GLN A 64 -5.15 -8.40 -1.92
CA GLN A 64 -5.28 -8.79 -3.32
C GLN A 64 -4.87 -7.68 -4.26
N VAL A 65 -5.28 -6.44 -3.97
CA VAL A 65 -4.90 -5.31 -4.81
C VAL A 65 -3.39 -5.09 -4.76
N LEU A 66 -2.79 -5.21 -3.58
CA LEU A 66 -1.33 -5.10 -3.47
C LEU A 66 -0.64 -6.13 -4.34
N ILE A 67 -1.11 -7.38 -4.30
CA ILE A 67 -0.51 -8.46 -5.09
C ILE A 67 -0.70 -8.20 -6.59
N GLN A 68 -1.89 -7.75 -6.99
CA GLN A 68 -2.13 -7.39 -8.38
C GLN A 68 -1.18 -6.29 -8.86
N LEU A 69 -1.01 -5.27 -8.05
CA LEU A 69 -0.12 -4.16 -8.40
C LEU A 69 1.34 -4.59 -8.46
N ALA A 70 1.73 -5.56 -7.64
CA ALA A 70 3.08 -6.08 -7.71
C ALA A 70 3.32 -6.83 -9.02
N GLN A 71 2.29 -7.46 -9.57
CA GLN A 71 2.37 -8.16 -10.84
C GLN A 71 2.26 -7.21 -12.02
N ASP A 72 1.46 -6.16 -11.89
CA ASP A 72 1.24 -5.21 -12.97
C ASP A 72 0.94 -3.83 -12.38
N PRO A 73 1.99 -3.02 -12.12
CA PRO A 73 1.79 -1.69 -11.55
C PRO A 73 0.99 -0.74 -12.43
N THR A 74 0.84 -1.03 -13.73
CA THR A 74 0.05 -0.16 -14.60
C THR A 74 -1.43 -0.18 -14.26
N LEU A 75 -1.87 -1.10 -13.42
CA LEU A 75 -3.26 -1.18 -12.99
C LEU A 75 -3.64 -0.09 -12.00
N TRP A 76 -2.69 0.69 -11.50
CA TRP A 76 -2.97 1.67 -10.45
C TRP A 76 -4.15 2.59 -10.81
N SER A 77 -4.12 3.19 -12.00
CA SER A 77 -5.17 4.15 -12.38
C SER A 77 -6.55 3.52 -12.40
N SER A 78 -6.68 2.34 -13.00
CA SER A 78 -7.99 1.71 -13.09
C SER A 78 -8.48 1.27 -11.71
N LEU A 79 -7.59 0.77 -10.86
CA LEU A 79 -7.96 0.37 -9.52
C LEU A 79 -8.34 1.57 -8.65
N ALA A 80 -7.65 2.69 -8.84
CA ALA A 80 -8.01 3.91 -8.14
C ALA A 80 -9.37 4.43 -8.58
N GLN A 81 -9.65 4.41 -9.87
CA GLN A 81 -10.93 4.88 -10.39
C GLN A 81 -12.09 4.00 -9.94
N SER A 82 -11.84 2.71 -9.76
CA SER A 82 -12.89 1.80 -9.32
C SER A 82 -13.09 1.79 -7.80
N GLY A 83 -12.31 2.59 -7.06
CA GLY A 83 -12.45 2.69 -5.62
C GLY A 83 -11.70 1.61 -4.85
N GLN A 84 -10.91 0.79 -5.52
CA GLN A 84 -10.15 -0.27 -4.85
C GLN A 84 -8.85 0.24 -4.26
N ILE A 85 -8.42 1.43 -4.65
CA ILE A 85 -7.32 2.13 -4.00
C ILE A 85 -7.90 3.37 -3.36
N GLN A 86 -7.80 3.47 -2.04
CA GLN A 86 -8.27 4.63 -1.31
C GLN A 86 -7.06 5.45 -0.91
N ALA A 87 -6.89 6.59 -1.58
CA ALA A 87 -5.72 7.42 -1.40
C ALA A 87 -6.14 8.84 -1.07
N SER A 88 -5.48 9.45 -0.10
CA SER A 88 -5.74 10.83 0.27
C SER A 88 -4.43 11.53 0.59
N GLY A 89 -4.35 12.81 0.21
CA GLY A 89 -3.15 13.62 0.40
C GLY A 89 -2.39 13.80 -0.89
N GLN A 90 -1.55 14.81 -0.92
CA GLN A 90 -0.84 15.21 -2.13
C GLN A 90 0.19 14.19 -2.60
N LEU A 91 0.74 13.41 -1.68
CA LEU A 91 1.76 12.42 -2.00
C LEU A 91 1.21 11.01 -2.07
N SER A 92 -0.12 10.84 -2.12
CA SER A 92 -0.72 9.53 -2.01
C SER A 92 -0.76 8.76 -3.33
N ASP A 93 -0.33 9.34 -4.44
CA ASP A 93 -0.23 8.59 -5.70
C ASP A 93 1.09 7.83 -5.70
N LEU A 94 1.01 6.53 -5.41
CA LEU A 94 2.19 5.69 -5.34
C LEU A 94 2.45 4.92 -6.63
N SER A 95 1.81 5.33 -7.74
CA SER A 95 1.93 4.59 -8.99
C SER A 95 3.37 4.48 -9.47
N GLN A 96 4.14 5.57 -9.39
CA GLN A 96 5.52 5.53 -9.83
C GLN A 96 6.39 4.67 -8.92
N ILE A 97 6.12 4.73 -7.62
CA ILE A 97 6.86 3.93 -6.66
C ILE A 97 6.62 2.45 -6.90
N PHE A 98 5.36 2.07 -7.15
CA PHE A 98 5.05 0.69 -7.46
C PHE A 98 5.70 0.26 -8.77
N SER A 99 5.71 1.14 -9.78
CA SER A 99 6.37 0.83 -11.05
C SER A 99 7.87 0.62 -10.89
N LEU A 100 8.52 1.41 -10.04
CA LEU A 100 9.94 1.24 -9.78
C LEU A 100 10.24 -0.02 -8.98
N THR A 101 9.36 -0.33 -8.03
CA THR A 101 9.57 -1.46 -7.12
C THR A 101 9.33 -2.80 -7.80
N PHE A 102 8.32 -2.87 -8.65
CA PHE A 102 7.81 -4.13 -9.18
C PHE A 102 7.91 -4.20 -10.71
N LYS A 103 8.95 -3.68 -11.24
CA LYS A 103 9.10 -3.78 -12.70
C LYS A 103 9.16 -5.20 -13.18
#